data_4e78bd437e1eb494caf5bbaec43b04d1
#
_entry.id   4e78bd437e1eb494caf5bbaec43b04d1
#
_cell.length_a   1.000
_cell.length_b   1.000
_cell.length_c   1.000
_cell.angle_alpha   90.00
_cell.angle_beta   90.00
_cell.angle_gamma   90.00
#
_symmetry.space_group_name_H-M   'P 1'
#
loop_
_entity.id
_entity.type
_entity.pdbx_description
1 polymer ?
#
loop_
_entity_poly.entity_id
_entity_poly.type
_entity_poly.pdbx_seq_one_letter_code
_entity_poly.pdbx_strand_id
1 'polypeptide(L)'
;MTKQFLLASDFDQTLSFNDSGVVLSELIGFHGFHDKVKGLAEMNLVQQGAELSYLILHDPDFRKVRRDHLVQTGKRIRLKHDVALFARALDNLAEGYKFHFNVISAAPQEIIESALEGIVPPDHIFGTRFRYKEATGEVDSIIRASAGWGKITVLEELRSTLGISHDSIIYMGDGSSDLPVMMHVNQYDGLTIAVSEAKFITRVAKRTVLSDNAMSVLVPVCEKVLRWDSAKIRRVFASYGLTLLEWEKVRTDMLTIQDSTEAVAAASANQLNTQ
;
A
#
# COMPACT_ATOMS: atom_id res chain seq x y z
N MET A 1 -9.18 -29.46 -3.57
CA MET A 1 -9.80 -28.13 -3.48
C MET A 1 -8.71 -27.08 -3.57
N THR A 2 -8.88 -26.04 -4.38
CA THR A 2 -7.94 -24.93 -4.49
C THR A 2 -8.09 -24.00 -3.30
N LYS A 3 -7.00 -23.66 -2.60
CA LYS A 3 -7.00 -22.68 -1.53
C LYS A 3 -7.02 -21.28 -2.14
N GLN A 4 -7.91 -20.42 -1.69
CA GLN A 4 -8.08 -19.08 -2.21
C GLN A 4 -7.61 -18.04 -1.20
N PHE A 5 -6.91 -17.01 -1.67
CA PHE A 5 -6.40 -15.89 -0.89
C PHE A 5 -6.79 -14.56 -1.56
N LEU A 6 -7.18 -13.59 -0.75
CA LEU A 6 -7.32 -12.21 -1.18
C LEU A 6 -6.02 -11.48 -0.88
N LEU A 7 -5.30 -11.05 -1.92
CA LEU A 7 -4.14 -10.18 -1.78
C LEU A 7 -4.53 -8.76 -2.16
N ALA A 8 -4.60 -7.88 -1.18
CA ALA A 8 -4.94 -6.48 -1.36
C ALA A 8 -3.70 -5.60 -1.13
N SER A 9 -3.47 -4.67 -2.05
CA SER A 9 -2.34 -3.75 -2.03
C SER A 9 -2.82 -2.30 -1.95
N ASP A 10 -2.16 -1.47 -1.16
CA ASP A 10 -2.19 -0.03 -1.40
C ASP A 10 -1.46 0.29 -2.72
N PHE A 11 -1.57 1.55 -3.19
CA PHE A 11 -1.00 1.99 -4.46
C PHE A 11 0.18 2.95 -4.26
N ASP A 12 -0.07 4.13 -3.68
CA ASP A 12 0.95 5.16 -3.48
C ASP A 12 2.08 4.65 -2.60
N GLN A 13 3.33 4.84 -3.01
CA GLN A 13 4.55 4.39 -2.34
C GLN A 13 4.60 2.87 -2.05
N THR A 14 3.54 2.14 -2.36
CA THR A 14 3.45 0.67 -2.25
C THR A 14 3.76 -0.01 -3.58
N LEU A 15 2.98 0.25 -4.64
CA LEU A 15 3.23 -0.21 -6.01
C LEU A 15 3.91 0.86 -6.86
N SER A 16 3.88 2.11 -6.43
CA SER A 16 4.54 3.25 -7.05
C SER A 16 5.69 3.78 -6.21
N PHE A 17 6.58 4.56 -6.84
CA PHE A 17 7.56 5.38 -6.14
C PHE A 17 6.99 6.73 -5.73
N ASN A 18 5.96 7.20 -6.44
CA ASN A 18 5.37 8.52 -6.26
C ASN A 18 4.14 8.46 -5.34
N ASP A 19 3.82 9.62 -4.78
CA ASP A 19 2.53 9.93 -4.17
C ASP A 19 1.64 10.63 -5.21
N SER A 20 0.41 10.18 -5.37
CA SER A 20 -0.55 10.68 -6.37
C SER A 20 -0.86 12.16 -6.18
N GLY A 21 -0.93 12.64 -4.94
CA GLY A 21 -1.19 14.04 -4.63
C GLY A 21 -0.04 14.95 -5.03
N VAL A 22 1.20 14.49 -4.84
CA VAL A 22 2.40 15.22 -5.28
C VAL A 22 2.41 15.36 -6.79
N VAL A 23 2.22 14.25 -7.52
CA VAL A 23 2.25 14.26 -8.99
C VAL A 23 1.10 15.09 -9.58
N LEU A 24 -0.11 15.02 -8.99
CA LEU A 24 -1.22 15.87 -9.40
C LEU A 24 -0.93 17.35 -9.15
N SER A 25 -0.35 17.67 -8.00
CA SER A 25 0.01 19.05 -7.65
C SER A 25 1.00 19.65 -8.65
N GLU A 26 2.03 18.91 -9.00
CA GLU A 26 2.99 19.29 -10.01
C GLU A 26 2.33 19.49 -11.39
N LEU A 27 1.39 18.60 -11.78
CA LEU A 27 0.66 18.69 -13.03
C LEU A 27 -0.17 19.98 -13.13
N ILE A 28 -0.81 20.40 -12.03
CA ILE A 28 -1.64 21.62 -11.99
C ILE A 28 -0.83 22.88 -11.65
N GLY A 29 0.49 22.76 -11.50
CA GLY A 29 1.41 23.88 -11.23
C GLY A 29 1.37 24.36 -9.77
N PHE A 30 0.96 23.52 -8.81
CA PHE A 30 0.93 23.84 -7.38
C PHE A 30 2.13 23.21 -6.65
N HIS A 31 2.86 24.01 -5.87
CA HIS A 31 4.02 23.59 -5.08
C HIS A 31 3.75 23.85 -3.60
N GLY A 32 3.33 22.89 -2.85
CA GLY A 32 3.00 23.03 -1.42
C GLY A 32 2.03 21.98 -0.91
N PHE A 33 1.91 20.87 -1.66
CA PHE A 33 0.99 19.79 -1.29
C PHE A 33 1.23 19.24 0.11
N HIS A 34 2.50 19.00 0.47
CA HIS A 34 2.85 18.48 1.79
C HIS A 34 2.46 19.41 2.93
N ASP A 35 2.59 20.74 2.74
CA ASP A 35 2.20 21.71 3.77
C ASP A 35 0.70 21.72 3.97
N LYS A 36 -0.09 21.61 2.88
CA LYS A 36 -1.55 21.50 2.98
C LYS A 36 -1.98 20.21 3.67
N VAL A 37 -1.39 19.07 3.31
CA VAL A 37 -1.66 17.78 3.96
C VAL A 37 -1.32 17.82 5.44
N LYS A 38 -0.16 18.37 5.80
CA LYS A 38 0.26 18.55 7.18
C LYS A 38 -0.74 19.42 7.96
N GLY A 39 -1.17 20.55 7.39
CA GLY A 39 -2.16 21.44 8.01
C GLY A 39 -3.51 20.73 8.24
N LEU A 40 -3.99 19.92 7.29
CA LEU A 40 -5.21 19.13 7.46
C LEU A 40 -5.07 18.08 8.56
N ALA A 41 -3.92 17.41 8.65
CA ALA A 41 -3.63 16.43 9.69
C ALA A 41 -3.56 17.05 11.07
N GLU A 42 -2.89 18.21 11.25
CA GLU A 42 -2.79 18.94 12.51
C GLU A 42 -4.17 19.41 13.03
N MET A 43 -5.06 19.78 12.12
CA MET A 43 -6.43 20.19 12.45
C MET A 43 -7.41 19.02 12.65
N ASN A 44 -6.98 17.78 12.36
CA ASN A 44 -7.85 16.57 12.35
C ASN A 44 -9.14 16.75 11.54
N LEU A 45 -9.07 17.49 10.43
CA LEU A 45 -10.23 17.80 9.59
C LEU A 45 -10.67 16.63 8.73
N VAL A 46 -9.76 15.74 8.39
CA VAL A 46 -10.01 14.61 7.50
C VAL A 46 -9.38 13.34 8.04
N GLN A 47 -9.94 12.20 7.67
CA GLN A 47 -9.33 10.92 7.93
C GLN A 47 -8.02 10.78 7.16
N GLN A 48 -7.02 10.16 7.78
CA GLN A 48 -5.72 9.91 7.16
C GLN A 48 -5.86 9.18 5.84
N GLY A 49 -5.22 9.72 4.80
CA GLY A 49 -5.30 9.28 3.41
C GLY A 49 -6.40 9.95 2.60
N ALA A 50 -7.36 10.67 3.20
CA ALA A 50 -8.41 11.37 2.48
C ALA A 50 -8.05 12.84 2.13
N GLU A 51 -6.84 13.28 2.46
CA GLU A 51 -6.39 14.68 2.33
C GLU A 51 -6.47 15.15 0.87
N LEU A 52 -5.97 14.35 -0.09
CA LEU A 52 -6.02 14.70 -1.50
C LEU A 52 -7.46 14.90 -1.98
N SER A 53 -8.35 14.00 -1.61
CA SER A 53 -9.76 14.07 -2.00
C SER A 53 -10.46 15.30 -1.40
N TYR A 54 -10.11 15.64 -0.16
CA TYR A 54 -10.57 16.85 0.50
C TYR A 54 -10.08 18.11 -0.21
N LEU A 55 -8.78 18.17 -0.56
CA LEU A 55 -8.20 19.29 -1.29
C LEU A 55 -8.88 19.49 -2.65
N ILE A 56 -9.07 18.42 -3.41
CA ILE A 56 -9.75 18.47 -4.72
C ILE A 56 -11.14 19.11 -4.61
N LEU A 57 -11.89 18.85 -3.53
CA LEU A 57 -13.23 19.39 -3.33
C LEU A 57 -13.26 20.80 -2.76
N HIS A 58 -12.36 21.13 -1.84
CA HIS A 58 -12.51 22.31 -0.99
C HIS A 58 -11.42 23.36 -1.16
N ASP A 59 -10.25 22.97 -1.64
CA ASP A 59 -9.13 23.87 -1.76
C ASP A 59 -9.17 24.66 -3.07
N PRO A 60 -8.97 25.99 -3.06
CA PRO A 60 -9.02 26.84 -4.25
C PRO A 60 -8.04 26.44 -5.35
N ASP A 61 -6.84 25.96 -4.99
CA ASP A 61 -5.79 25.56 -5.95
C ASP A 61 -6.16 24.26 -6.66
N PHE A 62 -6.92 23.37 -6.00
CA PHE A 62 -7.34 22.07 -6.52
C PHE A 62 -8.74 22.05 -7.17
N ARG A 63 -9.55 23.08 -6.96
CA ARG A 63 -10.95 23.12 -7.46
C ARG A 63 -11.11 22.99 -8.97
N LYS A 64 -10.04 23.23 -9.73
CA LYS A 64 -10.03 23.10 -11.19
C LYS A 64 -9.61 21.71 -11.67
N VAL A 65 -9.38 20.78 -10.74
CA VAL A 65 -9.05 19.40 -11.07
C VAL A 65 -10.23 18.77 -11.80
N ARG A 66 -9.94 18.13 -12.94
CA ARG A 66 -10.89 17.44 -13.79
C ARG A 66 -10.45 15.98 -13.94
N ARG A 67 -11.35 15.17 -14.47
CA ARG A 67 -11.07 13.76 -14.74
C ARG A 67 -9.83 13.55 -15.60
N ASP A 68 -9.64 14.37 -16.63
CA ASP A 68 -8.46 14.27 -17.52
C ASP A 68 -7.14 14.57 -16.78
N HIS A 69 -7.12 15.49 -15.82
CA HIS A 69 -5.95 15.73 -14.97
C HIS A 69 -5.61 14.48 -14.16
N LEU A 70 -6.61 13.78 -13.60
CA LEU A 70 -6.39 12.54 -12.84
C LEU A 70 -5.83 11.43 -13.73
N VAL A 71 -6.37 11.24 -14.94
CA VAL A 71 -5.85 10.29 -15.93
C VAL A 71 -4.42 10.64 -16.33
N GLN A 72 -4.12 11.94 -16.60
CA GLN A 72 -2.76 12.37 -16.92
C GLN A 72 -1.79 12.20 -15.76
N THR A 73 -2.25 12.40 -14.54
CA THR A 73 -1.47 12.13 -13.33
C THR A 73 -1.05 10.66 -13.28
N GLY A 74 -1.98 9.74 -13.50
CA GLY A 74 -1.68 8.30 -13.51
C GLY A 74 -0.61 7.92 -14.54
N LYS A 75 -0.64 8.53 -15.74
CA LYS A 75 0.40 8.32 -16.77
C LYS A 75 1.79 8.83 -16.37
N ARG A 76 1.89 9.72 -15.39
CA ARG A 76 3.15 10.24 -14.85
C ARG A 76 3.65 9.48 -13.63
N ILE A 77 2.81 8.64 -13.03
CA ILE A 77 3.22 7.81 -11.91
C ILE A 77 4.32 6.84 -12.36
N ARG A 78 5.39 6.80 -11.60
CA ARG A 78 6.46 5.83 -11.77
C ARG A 78 6.19 4.63 -10.89
N LEU A 79 5.86 3.49 -11.50
CA LEU A 79 5.67 2.23 -10.81
C LEU A 79 7.00 1.67 -10.30
N LYS A 80 6.98 0.92 -9.20
CA LYS A 80 8.11 0.11 -8.75
C LYS A 80 8.48 -0.91 -9.82
N HIS A 81 9.70 -1.43 -9.75
CA HIS A 81 10.14 -2.44 -10.69
C HIS A 81 9.25 -3.69 -10.60
N ASP A 82 9.03 -4.32 -11.72
CA ASP A 82 8.36 -5.63 -11.85
C ASP A 82 6.92 -5.72 -11.32
N VAL A 83 6.16 -4.61 -11.21
CA VAL A 83 4.74 -4.65 -10.82
C VAL A 83 3.93 -5.52 -11.78
N ALA A 84 4.16 -5.40 -13.08
CA ALA A 84 3.48 -6.25 -14.09
C ALA A 84 3.88 -7.73 -13.97
N LEU A 85 5.13 -8.02 -13.63
CA LEU A 85 5.59 -9.40 -13.38
C LEU A 85 4.98 -9.93 -12.09
N PHE A 86 4.92 -9.13 -11.03
CA PHE A 86 4.29 -9.47 -9.76
C PHE A 86 2.83 -9.87 -9.94
N ALA A 87 2.03 -9.05 -10.64
CA ALA A 87 0.63 -9.35 -10.91
C ALA A 87 0.47 -10.70 -11.66
N ARG A 88 1.24 -10.92 -12.73
CA ARG A 88 1.21 -12.19 -13.49
C ARG A 88 1.73 -13.39 -12.69
N ALA A 89 2.74 -13.19 -11.85
CA ALA A 89 3.31 -14.27 -11.05
C ALA A 89 2.31 -14.84 -10.04
N LEU A 90 1.42 -14.01 -9.50
CA LEU A 90 0.38 -14.43 -8.56
C LEU A 90 -0.60 -15.43 -9.17
N ASP A 91 -0.90 -15.33 -10.47
CA ASP A 91 -1.84 -16.24 -11.16
C ASP A 91 -1.34 -17.69 -11.17
N ASN A 92 -0.01 -17.89 -11.20
CA ASN A 92 0.61 -19.19 -11.36
C ASN A 92 1.68 -19.49 -10.28
N LEU A 93 1.60 -18.84 -9.13
CA LEU A 93 2.64 -18.91 -8.10
C LEU A 93 2.80 -20.33 -7.54
N ALA A 94 1.69 -21.03 -7.31
CA ALA A 94 1.71 -22.39 -6.77
C ALA A 94 0.47 -23.18 -7.18
N GLU A 95 0.66 -24.43 -7.61
CA GLU A 95 -0.44 -25.36 -7.89
C GLU A 95 -1.31 -25.57 -6.63
N GLY A 96 -2.63 -25.55 -6.81
CA GLY A 96 -3.60 -25.70 -5.71
C GLY A 96 -3.81 -24.40 -4.89
N TYR A 97 -3.25 -23.27 -5.30
CA TYR A 97 -3.46 -21.96 -4.70
C TYR A 97 -3.96 -20.96 -5.74
N LYS A 98 -4.86 -20.07 -5.34
CA LYS A 98 -5.36 -18.97 -6.16
C LYS A 98 -5.28 -17.68 -5.36
N PHE A 99 -4.60 -16.68 -5.90
CA PHE A 99 -4.49 -15.36 -5.32
C PHE A 99 -5.36 -14.38 -6.12
N HIS A 100 -6.32 -13.75 -5.46
CA HIS A 100 -7.13 -12.67 -6.01
C HIS A 100 -6.43 -11.35 -5.71
N PHE A 101 -5.68 -10.83 -6.67
CA PHE A 101 -4.95 -9.57 -6.51
C PHE A 101 -5.87 -8.39 -6.75
N ASN A 102 -5.93 -7.46 -5.79
CA ASN A 102 -6.73 -6.24 -5.85
C ASN A 102 -5.93 -5.06 -5.31
N VAL A 103 -6.19 -3.86 -5.84
CA VAL A 103 -5.59 -2.60 -5.37
C VAL A 103 -6.66 -1.80 -4.65
N ILE A 104 -6.39 -1.43 -3.39
CA ILE A 104 -7.30 -0.64 -2.53
C ILE A 104 -6.52 0.58 -2.03
N SER A 105 -6.79 1.76 -2.58
CA SER A 105 -6.04 2.96 -2.28
C SER A 105 -6.91 4.18 -2.04
N ALA A 106 -6.40 5.10 -1.24
CA ALA A 106 -7.01 6.40 -1.03
C ALA A 106 -6.90 7.33 -2.25
N ALA A 107 -5.98 7.06 -3.15
CA ALA A 107 -5.80 7.80 -4.40
C ALA A 107 -7.08 7.77 -5.26
N PRO A 108 -7.33 8.80 -6.07
CA PRO A 108 -8.40 8.80 -7.07
C PRO A 108 -8.36 7.58 -7.98
N GLN A 109 -9.53 6.97 -8.21
CA GLN A 109 -9.68 5.77 -9.04
C GLN A 109 -9.03 5.93 -10.41
N GLU A 110 -9.22 7.07 -11.07
CA GLU A 110 -8.72 7.36 -12.41
C GLU A 110 -7.19 7.42 -12.47
N ILE A 111 -6.54 7.85 -11.39
CA ILE A 111 -5.07 7.85 -11.30
C ILE A 111 -4.56 6.42 -11.31
N ILE A 112 -5.13 5.56 -10.47
CA ILE A 112 -4.70 4.17 -10.30
C ILE A 112 -4.95 3.37 -11.56
N GLU A 113 -6.17 3.48 -12.15
CA GLU A 113 -6.52 2.81 -13.40
C GLU A 113 -5.59 3.21 -14.55
N SER A 114 -5.27 4.51 -14.66
CA SER A 114 -4.37 5.00 -15.71
C SER A 114 -2.91 4.55 -15.49
N ALA A 115 -2.45 4.49 -14.23
CA ALA A 115 -1.09 4.04 -13.92
C ALA A 115 -0.90 2.54 -14.11
N LEU A 116 -1.95 1.74 -13.85
CA LEU A 116 -1.93 0.28 -13.92
C LEU A 116 -2.59 -0.27 -15.19
N GLU A 117 -2.80 0.59 -16.20
CA GLU A 117 -3.39 0.19 -17.48
C GLU A 117 -2.62 -0.99 -18.11
N GLY A 118 -3.34 -2.06 -18.46
CA GLY A 118 -2.75 -3.29 -19.00
C GLY A 118 -2.02 -4.18 -17.97
N ILE A 119 -1.98 -3.80 -16.69
CA ILE A 119 -1.34 -4.56 -15.61
C ILE A 119 -2.38 -5.16 -14.67
N VAL A 120 -3.32 -4.34 -14.20
CA VAL A 120 -4.40 -4.75 -13.29
C VAL A 120 -5.73 -4.40 -13.93
N PRO A 121 -6.68 -5.36 -14.02
CA PRO A 121 -8.02 -5.08 -14.55
C PRO A 121 -8.74 -3.99 -13.74
N PRO A 122 -9.53 -3.09 -14.37
CA PRO A 122 -10.21 -2.00 -13.67
C PRO A 122 -11.18 -2.46 -12.56
N ASP A 123 -11.78 -3.63 -12.70
CA ASP A 123 -12.66 -4.26 -11.70
C ASP A 123 -11.92 -4.80 -10.47
N HIS A 124 -10.59 -4.81 -10.52
CA HIS A 124 -9.70 -5.14 -9.40
C HIS A 124 -9.07 -3.89 -8.75
N ILE A 125 -9.49 -2.69 -9.15
CA ILE A 125 -8.97 -1.41 -8.64
C ILE A 125 -10.06 -0.67 -7.86
N PHE A 126 -9.77 -0.30 -6.62
CA PHE A 126 -10.70 0.33 -5.69
C PHE A 126 -10.07 1.60 -5.10
N GLY A 127 -10.09 2.67 -5.89
CA GLY A 127 -9.69 4.01 -5.49
C GLY A 127 -10.81 4.83 -4.88
N THR A 128 -10.50 6.07 -4.51
CA THR A 128 -11.53 7.07 -4.18
C THR A 128 -12.26 7.47 -5.46
N ARG A 129 -13.60 7.38 -5.45
CA ARG A 129 -14.46 7.63 -6.62
C ARG A 129 -15.16 8.97 -6.51
N PHE A 130 -15.11 9.73 -7.59
CA PHE A 130 -15.72 11.04 -7.72
C PHE A 130 -16.94 11.02 -8.64
N ARG A 131 -17.85 11.97 -8.39
CA ARG A 131 -18.81 12.45 -9.37
C ARG A 131 -18.25 13.71 -10.02
N TYR A 132 -18.51 13.89 -11.30
CA TYR A 132 -18.04 15.02 -12.08
C TYR A 132 -19.20 15.88 -12.54
N LYS A 133 -18.98 17.20 -12.62
CA LYS A 133 -19.90 18.16 -13.22
C LYS A 133 -19.94 17.95 -14.74
N GLU A 134 -21.10 17.71 -15.30
CA GLU A 134 -21.24 17.45 -16.75
C GLU A 134 -20.74 18.63 -17.61
N ALA A 135 -21.00 19.87 -17.17
CA ALA A 135 -20.65 21.06 -17.93
C ALA A 135 -19.13 21.37 -17.98
N THR A 136 -18.38 21.05 -16.93
CA THR A 136 -16.98 21.48 -16.78
C THR A 136 -15.99 20.32 -16.66
N GLY A 137 -16.47 19.10 -16.34
CA GLY A 137 -15.63 17.94 -16.02
C GLY A 137 -14.90 18.05 -14.68
N GLU A 138 -15.17 19.09 -13.89
CA GLU A 138 -14.61 19.26 -12.55
C GLU A 138 -15.24 18.28 -11.57
N VAL A 139 -14.50 17.97 -10.50
CA VAL A 139 -15.03 17.12 -9.42
C VAL A 139 -16.16 17.85 -8.71
N ASP A 140 -17.29 17.15 -8.55
CA ASP A 140 -18.50 17.63 -7.89
C ASP A 140 -18.59 17.12 -6.45
N SER A 141 -18.42 15.83 -6.27
CA SER A 141 -18.56 15.18 -4.95
C SER A 141 -17.78 13.85 -4.89
N ILE A 142 -17.54 13.37 -3.68
CA ILE A 142 -17.01 12.02 -3.44
C ILE A 142 -18.19 11.04 -3.39
N ILE A 143 -18.15 10.01 -4.25
CA ILE A 143 -19.11 8.89 -4.21
C ILE A 143 -18.67 7.88 -3.15
N ARG A 144 -17.36 7.59 -3.09
CA ARG A 144 -16.76 6.61 -2.17
C ARG A 144 -15.31 7.02 -1.87
N ALA A 145 -14.98 7.08 -0.61
CA ALA A 145 -13.60 7.27 -0.14
C ALA A 145 -13.00 5.93 0.28
N SER A 146 -11.90 5.52 -0.36
CA SER A 146 -11.16 4.29 -0.03
C SER A 146 -9.93 4.60 0.84
N ALA A 147 -10.12 5.42 1.89
CA ALA A 147 -9.08 5.82 2.84
C ALA A 147 -9.37 5.26 4.24
N GLY A 148 -8.35 4.90 4.99
CA GLY A 148 -8.46 4.42 6.36
C GLY A 148 -9.54 3.34 6.55
N TRP A 149 -10.63 3.64 7.26
CA TRP A 149 -11.76 2.73 7.44
C TRP A 149 -12.46 2.37 6.13
N GLY A 150 -12.43 3.23 5.11
CA GLY A 150 -12.95 2.93 3.79
C GLY A 150 -12.23 1.77 3.12
N LYS A 151 -10.94 1.58 3.36
CA LYS A 151 -10.18 0.42 2.87
C LYS A 151 -10.71 -0.89 3.49
N ILE A 152 -11.07 -0.89 4.77
CA ILE A 152 -11.66 -2.06 5.44
C ILE A 152 -12.99 -2.43 4.79
N THR A 153 -13.84 -1.44 4.50
CA THR A 153 -15.13 -1.68 3.86
C THR A 153 -14.95 -2.37 2.51
N VAL A 154 -14.03 -1.87 1.67
CA VAL A 154 -13.72 -2.50 0.37
C VAL A 154 -13.17 -3.91 0.55
N LEU A 155 -12.24 -4.10 1.49
CA LEU A 155 -11.63 -5.40 1.76
C LEU A 155 -12.69 -6.44 2.16
N GLU A 156 -13.62 -6.08 3.05
CA GLU A 156 -14.69 -6.97 3.51
C GLU A 156 -15.73 -7.27 2.41
N GLU A 157 -16.06 -6.30 1.56
CA GLU A 157 -16.89 -6.51 0.38
C GLU A 157 -16.26 -7.54 -0.58
N LEU A 158 -14.96 -7.39 -0.86
CA LEU A 158 -14.21 -8.33 -1.70
C LEU A 158 -14.14 -9.71 -1.07
N ARG A 159 -13.75 -9.80 0.20
CA ARG A 159 -13.69 -11.04 0.96
C ARG A 159 -15.01 -11.79 0.91
N SER A 160 -16.11 -11.10 1.20
CA SER A 160 -17.47 -11.66 1.20
C SER A 160 -17.89 -12.15 -0.18
N THR A 161 -17.66 -11.33 -1.21
CA THR A 161 -18.00 -11.67 -2.61
C THR A 161 -17.23 -12.88 -3.11
N LEU A 162 -15.96 -13.01 -2.74
CA LEU A 162 -15.10 -14.12 -3.12
C LEU A 162 -15.28 -15.37 -2.22
N GLY A 163 -16.02 -15.25 -1.11
CA GLY A 163 -16.22 -16.34 -0.15
C GLY A 163 -14.93 -16.76 0.57
N ILE A 164 -14.00 -15.82 0.77
CA ILE A 164 -12.68 -16.05 1.37
C ILE A 164 -12.77 -15.86 2.89
N SER A 165 -12.11 -16.73 3.67
CA SER A 165 -12.00 -16.58 5.11
C SER A 165 -11.06 -15.44 5.50
N HIS A 166 -11.25 -14.84 6.67
CA HIS A 166 -10.45 -13.69 7.13
C HIS A 166 -8.95 -14.00 7.28
N ASP A 167 -8.60 -15.22 7.72
CA ASP A 167 -7.21 -15.70 7.83
C ASP A 167 -6.49 -15.89 6.49
N SER A 168 -7.25 -15.88 5.41
CA SER A 168 -6.74 -15.98 4.03
C SER A 168 -6.60 -14.62 3.34
N ILE A 169 -6.61 -13.53 4.10
CA ILE A 169 -6.34 -12.17 3.61
C ILE A 169 -4.85 -11.86 3.75
N ILE A 170 -4.30 -11.29 2.69
CA ILE A 170 -2.95 -10.71 2.65
C ILE A 170 -3.12 -9.23 2.32
N TYR A 171 -2.57 -8.35 3.15
CA TYR A 171 -2.60 -6.91 2.91
C TYR A 171 -1.20 -6.31 2.91
N MET A 172 -0.89 -5.47 1.92
CA MET A 172 0.36 -4.73 1.86
C MET A 172 0.13 -3.23 1.71
N GLY A 173 0.96 -2.43 2.39
CA GLY A 173 0.87 -0.97 2.38
C GLY A 173 2.09 -0.33 3.03
N ASP A 174 2.21 0.99 2.93
CA ASP A 174 3.38 1.74 3.37
C ASP A 174 3.10 2.78 4.46
N GLY A 175 1.83 3.23 4.60
CA GLY A 175 1.50 4.48 5.28
C GLY A 175 0.48 4.39 6.41
N SER A 176 0.20 5.56 6.98
CA SER A 176 -0.74 5.70 8.10
C SER A 176 -2.18 5.35 7.71
N SER A 177 -2.55 5.54 6.44
CA SER A 177 -3.88 5.15 5.92
C SER A 177 -4.11 3.64 5.93
N ASP A 178 -3.03 2.84 6.04
CA ASP A 178 -3.07 1.37 6.06
C ASP A 178 -3.17 0.78 7.47
N LEU A 179 -2.86 1.57 8.50
CA LEU A 179 -2.90 1.08 9.88
C LEU A 179 -4.22 0.44 10.26
N PRO A 180 -5.39 1.07 10.03
CA PRO A 180 -6.67 0.49 10.39
C PRO A 180 -6.92 -0.86 9.72
N VAL A 181 -6.61 -0.97 8.42
CA VAL A 181 -6.83 -2.21 7.66
C VAL A 181 -5.81 -3.29 8.03
N MET A 182 -4.55 -2.94 8.31
CA MET A 182 -3.57 -3.91 8.83
C MET A 182 -3.95 -4.44 10.20
N MET A 183 -4.42 -3.58 11.11
CA MET A 183 -4.92 -4.00 12.42
C MET A 183 -6.13 -4.95 12.28
N HIS A 184 -7.06 -4.62 11.39
CA HIS A 184 -8.21 -5.47 11.09
C HIS A 184 -7.78 -6.85 10.57
N VAL A 185 -6.89 -6.90 9.58
CA VAL A 185 -6.37 -8.18 9.02
C VAL A 185 -5.63 -8.99 10.09
N ASN A 186 -4.83 -8.34 10.94
CA ASN A 186 -4.11 -9.00 12.02
C ASN A 186 -5.03 -9.62 13.07
N GLN A 187 -6.16 -8.98 13.35
CA GLN A 187 -7.16 -9.49 14.33
C GLN A 187 -7.68 -10.88 13.95
N TYR A 188 -7.67 -11.20 12.66
CA TYR A 188 -8.17 -12.48 12.13
C TYR A 188 -7.05 -13.36 11.54
N ASP A 189 -5.83 -13.20 12.01
CA ASP A 189 -4.66 -13.99 11.62
C ASP A 189 -4.23 -13.91 10.14
N GLY A 190 -4.78 -12.98 9.35
CA GLY A 190 -4.31 -12.69 8.01
C GLY A 190 -2.86 -12.21 7.98
N LEU A 191 -2.25 -12.17 6.83
CA LEU A 191 -0.86 -11.72 6.63
C LEU A 191 -0.81 -10.22 6.28
N THR A 192 -0.06 -9.44 7.05
CA THR A 192 0.18 -8.02 6.75
C THR A 192 1.65 -7.77 6.45
N ILE A 193 1.91 -6.95 5.42
CA ILE A 193 3.25 -6.67 4.91
C ILE A 193 3.42 -5.16 4.80
N ALA A 194 4.32 -4.59 5.60
CA ALA A 194 4.76 -3.21 5.43
C ALA A 194 5.81 -3.13 4.32
N VAL A 195 5.68 -2.16 3.43
CA VAL A 195 6.68 -1.87 2.38
C VAL A 195 7.38 -0.53 2.61
N SER A 196 7.44 -0.11 3.86
CA SER A 196 8.04 1.12 4.36
C SER A 196 8.82 0.85 5.64
N GLU A 197 9.86 1.62 5.89
CA GLU A 197 10.64 1.58 7.13
C GLU A 197 10.05 2.42 8.28
N ALA A 198 8.92 3.09 8.03
CA ALA A 198 8.27 3.92 9.03
C ALA A 198 7.88 3.10 10.27
N LYS A 199 8.39 3.50 11.45
CA LYS A 199 8.26 2.73 12.70
C LYS A 199 6.81 2.41 13.08
N PHE A 200 5.86 3.27 12.77
CA PHE A 200 4.47 3.05 13.14
C PHE A 200 3.82 1.89 12.37
N ILE A 201 4.14 1.72 11.07
CA ILE A 201 3.57 0.64 10.27
C ILE A 201 4.33 -0.67 10.46
N THR A 202 5.66 -0.63 10.61
CA THR A 202 6.48 -1.82 10.86
C THR A 202 6.15 -2.50 12.20
N ARG A 203 5.65 -1.75 13.19
CA ARG A 203 5.18 -2.31 14.47
C ARG A 203 3.86 -3.07 14.36
N VAL A 204 3.04 -2.74 13.37
CA VAL A 204 1.73 -3.35 13.15
C VAL A 204 1.80 -4.50 12.16
N ALA A 205 2.58 -4.36 11.10
CA ALA A 205 2.71 -5.39 10.08
C ALA A 205 3.41 -6.65 10.61
N LYS A 206 2.94 -7.82 10.19
CA LYS A 206 3.56 -9.12 10.52
C LYS A 206 4.89 -9.33 9.79
N ARG A 207 5.11 -8.61 8.68
CA ARG A 207 6.34 -8.62 7.88
C ARG A 207 6.64 -7.23 7.34
N THR A 208 7.91 -6.97 7.11
CA THR A 208 8.38 -5.75 6.45
C THR A 208 9.26 -6.14 5.27
N VAL A 209 9.04 -5.52 4.13
CA VAL A 209 9.82 -5.70 2.89
C VAL A 209 10.24 -4.33 2.40
N LEU A 210 11.54 -4.06 2.40
CA LEU A 210 12.11 -2.82 1.89
C LEU A 210 12.77 -3.10 0.56
N SER A 211 12.10 -2.73 -0.53
CA SER A 211 12.57 -3.00 -1.88
C SER A 211 11.90 -2.09 -2.91
N ASP A 212 12.65 -1.75 -3.94
CA ASP A 212 12.15 -1.05 -5.12
C ASP A 212 11.51 -1.99 -6.15
N ASN A 213 11.53 -3.30 -5.88
CA ASN A 213 10.99 -4.33 -6.75
C ASN A 213 9.77 -5.00 -6.10
N ALA A 214 8.62 -4.94 -6.79
CA ALA A 214 7.36 -5.49 -6.30
C ALA A 214 7.41 -7.01 -6.06
N MET A 215 8.23 -7.74 -6.81
CA MET A 215 8.38 -9.20 -6.65
C MET A 215 8.86 -9.59 -5.24
N SER A 216 9.59 -8.72 -4.55
CA SER A 216 10.09 -9.01 -3.20
C SER A 216 8.98 -9.28 -2.17
N VAL A 217 7.76 -8.75 -2.39
CA VAL A 217 6.58 -9.03 -1.55
C VAL A 217 6.16 -10.50 -1.62
N LEU A 218 6.47 -11.21 -2.71
CA LEU A 218 6.19 -12.65 -2.80
C LEU A 218 7.01 -13.49 -1.82
N VAL A 219 8.15 -12.98 -1.32
CA VAL A 219 8.99 -13.70 -0.36
C VAL A 219 8.20 -14.07 0.91
N PRO A 220 7.64 -13.11 1.68
CA PRO A 220 6.83 -13.44 2.85
C PRO A 220 5.55 -14.23 2.50
N VAL A 221 4.96 -14.04 1.32
CA VAL A 221 3.82 -14.84 0.85
C VAL A 221 4.25 -16.30 0.69
N CYS A 222 5.36 -16.58 0.00
CA CYS A 222 5.90 -17.93 -0.17
C CYS A 222 6.26 -18.57 1.18
N GLU A 223 6.88 -17.82 2.09
CA GLU A 223 7.26 -18.33 3.43
C GLU A 223 6.04 -18.64 4.31
N LYS A 224 5.09 -17.70 4.40
CA LYS A 224 4.02 -17.79 5.40
C LYS A 224 2.79 -18.53 4.90
N VAL A 225 2.42 -18.33 3.63
CA VAL A 225 1.23 -18.92 3.03
C VAL A 225 1.56 -20.28 2.40
N LEU A 226 2.59 -20.33 1.56
CA LEU A 226 2.96 -21.56 0.84
C LEU A 226 3.87 -22.49 1.66
N ARG A 227 4.44 -22.00 2.76
CA ARG A 227 5.36 -22.75 3.62
C ARG A 227 6.58 -23.29 2.88
N TRP A 228 7.05 -22.54 1.87
CA TRP A 228 8.25 -22.89 1.14
C TRP A 228 9.51 -22.56 1.91
N ASP A 229 10.53 -23.40 1.74
CA ASP A 229 11.87 -23.14 2.23
C ASP A 229 12.60 -22.11 1.35
N SER A 230 13.68 -21.56 1.87
CA SER A 230 14.49 -20.54 1.18
C SER A 230 15.08 -21.03 -0.14
N ALA A 231 15.43 -22.32 -0.23
CA ALA A 231 16.01 -22.89 -1.45
C ALA A 231 14.96 -22.93 -2.57
N LYS A 232 13.73 -23.34 -2.25
CA LYS A 232 12.61 -23.35 -3.22
C LYS A 232 12.27 -21.92 -3.68
N ILE A 233 12.19 -20.96 -2.75
CA ILE A 233 11.88 -19.56 -3.10
C ILE A 233 12.96 -19.00 -4.02
N ARG A 234 14.27 -19.22 -3.71
CA ARG A 234 15.36 -18.77 -4.58
C ARG A 234 15.26 -19.37 -5.99
N ARG A 235 14.92 -20.65 -6.11
CA ARG A 235 14.73 -21.29 -7.43
C ARG A 235 13.57 -20.65 -8.22
N VAL A 236 12.45 -20.35 -7.56
CA VAL A 236 11.32 -19.69 -8.21
C VAL A 236 11.69 -18.27 -8.67
N PHE A 237 12.39 -17.49 -7.82
CA PHE A 237 12.86 -16.18 -8.24
C PHE A 237 13.88 -16.25 -9.38
N ALA A 238 14.79 -17.22 -9.35
CA ALA A 238 15.72 -17.45 -10.44
C ALA A 238 15.03 -17.80 -11.76
N SER A 239 13.89 -18.50 -11.74
CA SER A 239 13.09 -18.76 -12.95
C SER A 239 12.47 -17.50 -13.57
N TYR A 240 12.34 -16.43 -12.80
CA TYR A 240 11.95 -15.08 -13.27
C TYR A 240 13.17 -14.20 -13.63
N GLY A 241 14.40 -14.75 -13.59
CA GLY A 241 15.63 -13.99 -13.81
C GLY A 241 16.05 -13.08 -12.65
N LEU A 242 15.47 -13.28 -11.45
CA LEU A 242 15.70 -12.48 -10.27
C LEU A 242 16.59 -13.21 -9.26
N THR A 243 17.52 -12.49 -8.63
CA THR A 243 18.39 -13.02 -7.58
C THR A 243 18.10 -12.36 -6.24
N LEU A 244 17.78 -13.17 -5.23
CA LEU A 244 17.52 -12.71 -3.87
C LEU A 244 18.86 -12.57 -3.09
N LEU A 245 19.52 -11.42 -3.24
CA LEU A 245 20.82 -11.17 -2.60
C LEU A 245 20.68 -10.73 -1.13
N GLU A 246 19.57 -10.05 -0.78
CA GLU A 246 19.37 -9.43 0.53
C GLU A 246 18.32 -10.12 1.39
N TRP A 247 17.94 -11.35 1.06
CA TRP A 247 16.93 -12.10 1.81
C TRP A 247 17.16 -12.11 3.33
N GLU A 248 18.40 -12.28 3.76
CA GLU A 248 18.72 -12.36 5.19
C GLU A 248 18.54 -11.01 5.89
N LYS A 249 18.67 -9.90 5.17
CA LYS A 249 18.41 -8.55 5.68
C LYS A 249 16.91 -8.23 5.78
N VAL A 250 16.09 -8.85 4.92
CA VAL A 250 14.62 -8.69 4.93
C VAL A 250 13.97 -9.50 6.07
N ARG A 251 14.69 -10.43 6.68
CA ARG A 251 14.25 -11.21 7.85
C ARG A 251 14.27 -10.46 9.17
N THR A 252 14.47 -9.18 9.18
CA THR A 252 14.38 -8.39 10.40
C THR A 252 12.94 -8.36 10.91
N ASP A 253 12.57 -9.43 11.60
CA ASP A 253 11.47 -9.42 12.54
C ASP A 253 11.85 -8.38 13.60
N MET A 254 11.49 -7.13 13.37
CA MET A 254 11.67 -6.01 14.29
C MET A 254 13.06 -5.92 14.95
N LEU A 255 14.09 -5.57 14.20
CA LEU A 255 15.29 -4.99 14.80
C LEU A 255 14.95 -3.55 15.20
N THR A 256 14.71 -3.35 16.49
CA THR A 256 14.73 -2.02 17.07
C THR A 256 16.19 -1.62 17.18
N ILE A 257 16.71 -0.82 16.26
CA ILE A 257 17.99 -0.15 16.43
C ILE A 257 17.74 0.94 17.49
N GLN A 258 18.18 0.70 18.70
CA GLN A 258 18.27 1.77 19.69
C GLN A 258 19.47 2.64 19.32
N ASP A 259 19.27 3.94 19.33
CA ASP A 259 20.36 4.90 19.15
C ASP A 259 21.44 4.61 20.21
N SER A 260 22.68 4.53 19.81
CA SER A 260 23.80 4.22 20.72
C SER A 260 23.92 5.21 21.89
N THR A 261 23.41 6.43 21.73
CA THR A 261 23.30 7.46 22.78
C THR A 261 22.28 7.09 23.87
N GLU A 262 21.15 6.49 23.55
CA GLU A 262 20.17 6.02 24.53
C GLU A 262 20.64 4.75 25.26
N ALA A 263 21.31 3.85 24.56
CA ALA A 263 21.88 2.63 25.17
C ALA A 263 22.98 2.97 26.18
N VAL A 264 23.81 3.96 25.92
CA VAL A 264 24.85 4.42 26.85
C VAL A 264 24.23 5.11 28.07
N ALA A 265 23.17 5.90 27.91
CA ALA A 265 22.45 6.53 29.00
C ALA A 265 21.73 5.51 29.90
N ALA A 266 21.09 4.47 29.31
CA ALA A 266 20.43 3.40 30.05
C ALA A 266 21.44 2.51 30.81
N ALA A 267 22.61 2.22 30.22
CA ALA A 267 23.68 1.45 30.88
C ALA A 267 24.30 2.23 32.05
N SER A 268 24.48 3.55 31.91
CA SER A 268 24.99 4.43 32.95
C SER A 268 24.00 4.58 34.11
N ALA A 269 22.68 4.65 33.85
CA ALA A 269 21.65 4.71 34.88
C ALA A 269 21.52 3.41 35.69
N ASN A 270 21.75 2.23 35.07
CA ASN A 270 21.74 0.95 35.75
C ASN A 270 22.98 0.73 36.66
N GLN A 271 24.12 1.36 36.33
CA GLN A 271 25.32 1.27 37.18
C GLN A 271 25.23 2.17 38.42
N LEU A 272 24.43 3.24 38.40
CA LEU A 272 24.21 4.12 39.54
C LEU A 272 23.20 3.56 40.58
N ASN A 273 22.38 2.58 40.20
CA ASN A 273 21.40 1.93 41.08
C ASN A 273 21.93 0.64 41.74
N THR A 274 23.18 0.29 41.56
CA THR A 274 23.82 -0.93 42.13
C THR A 274 24.98 -0.63 43.07
N GLN A 275 25.09 0.61 43.60
CA GLN A 275 26.02 0.95 44.68
C GLN A 275 25.30 1.33 45.96
#